data_07c61bb41e38b91f638ae61af2689db8
#
_entry.id   07c61bb41e38b91f638ae61af2689db8
#
_cell.length_a   1.000
_cell.length_b   1.000
_cell.length_c   1.000
_cell.angle_alpha   90.00
_cell.angle_beta   90.00
_cell.angle_gamma   90.00
#
_symmetry.space_group_name_H-M   'P 1'
#
loop_
_entity.id
_entity.type
_entity.pdbx_description
1 polymer ?
#
loop_
_entity_poly.entity_id
_entity_poly.type
_entity_poly.pdbx_seq_one_letter_code
_entity_poly.pdbx_strand_id
1 'polypeptide(L)'
;MPETPQNPMSRRDLLKTTSVATAGLLAGSATVRAKSERKKGTDPFRYCLNMSTIRGQDLSVTGEVDVAGKAGYDAIEPWLGKLNDYKKGGGSLKDLRRRIEDHGLTVESAIGFARWIVDDDKQRAKGIEEAKRDMDLLAQLGAKRIAAPPAGARGTVDPMAAAERYRKLLEIGAEIGVVPQIEMWGGNPSIGRVSTAIYIAIEAGHPDACFLGDVYHTYKGGSDFEGLKMLGPQALQHFHWNDYPADPPLDKIGDGDRVYPGDGIAPITDIVKGFLQVGAVPVLSLELFNKKY
;
A
#
# COMPACT_ATOMS: atom_id res chain seq x y z
N MET A 1 -3.85 -39.99 45.45
CA MET A 1 -3.33 -38.64 45.75
C MET A 1 -3.70 -37.74 44.57
N PRO A 2 -4.50 -36.70 44.76
CA PRO A 2 -4.91 -35.83 43.66
C PRO A 2 -3.88 -34.76 43.42
N GLU A 3 -3.58 -34.53 42.11
CA GLU A 3 -2.71 -33.47 41.64
C GLU A 3 -3.37 -32.10 41.80
N THR A 4 -2.59 -31.14 42.30
CA THR A 4 -2.97 -29.72 42.46
C THR A 4 -2.88 -29.00 41.15
N PRO A 5 -3.84 -28.12 40.77
CA PRO A 5 -3.77 -27.33 39.57
C PRO A 5 -2.82 -26.14 39.75
N GLN A 6 -1.90 -25.92 38.78
CA GLN A 6 -1.06 -24.74 38.73
C GLN A 6 -1.87 -23.52 38.31
N ASN A 7 -1.79 -22.47 39.08
CA ASN A 7 -2.44 -21.18 38.85
C ASN A 7 -1.68 -20.38 37.77
N PRO A 8 -2.34 -19.73 36.83
CA PRO A 8 -1.65 -18.89 35.82
C PRO A 8 -1.16 -17.58 36.44
N MET A 9 0.09 -17.24 36.17
CA MET A 9 0.71 -15.99 36.65
C MET A 9 -0.06 -14.75 36.14
N SER A 10 -0.32 -13.83 37.05
CA SER A 10 -1.02 -12.58 36.77
C SER A 10 -0.09 -11.56 36.09
N ARG A 11 -0.69 -10.69 35.25
CA ARG A 11 0.01 -9.60 34.56
C ARG A 11 0.77 -8.63 35.49
N ARG A 12 0.54 -8.68 36.80
CA ARG A 12 1.23 -7.86 37.82
C ARG A 12 2.59 -8.41 38.22
N ASP A 13 2.84 -9.70 38.03
CA ASP A 13 4.10 -10.33 38.44
C ASP A 13 5.23 -10.17 37.42
N LEU A 14 4.88 -9.77 36.20
CA LEU A 14 5.87 -9.50 35.10
C LEU A 14 6.59 -8.14 35.26
N LEU A 15 6.14 -7.27 36.15
CA LEU A 15 6.65 -5.89 36.32
C LEU A 15 7.60 -5.70 37.49
N LYS A 16 7.96 -6.77 38.20
CA LYS A 16 8.78 -6.67 39.46
C LYS A 16 10.24 -7.12 39.36
N THR A 17 10.73 -7.49 38.19
CA THR A 17 12.14 -7.89 38.04
C THR A 17 12.90 -6.92 37.13
N THR A 18 13.03 -5.67 37.55
CA THR A 18 14.12 -4.80 37.06
C THR A 18 14.37 -3.71 38.09
N SER A 19 15.33 -3.96 38.97
CA SER A 19 15.95 -2.89 39.77
C SER A 19 17.42 -3.16 39.96
N VAL A 20 18.19 -2.15 39.55
CA VAL A 20 19.52 -1.70 40.05
C VAL A 20 20.75 -2.40 39.49
N ALA A 21 21.45 -1.67 38.63
CA ALA A 21 22.90 -1.41 38.79
C ALA A 21 23.27 -0.10 38.08
N THR A 22 23.60 0.89 38.88
CA THR A 22 24.18 2.19 38.51
C THR A 22 25.71 2.04 38.40
N ALA A 23 26.31 2.74 37.44
CA ALA A 23 27.58 3.43 37.42
C ALA A 23 28.49 3.09 36.23
N GLY A 24 28.94 4.13 35.53
CA GLY A 24 30.11 4.12 34.67
C GLY A 24 29.95 4.93 33.38
N LEU A 25 30.18 6.27 33.45
CA LEU A 25 30.41 7.10 32.26
C LEU A 25 31.59 6.55 31.46
N LEU A 26 31.45 6.46 30.14
CA LEU A 26 32.45 6.91 29.17
C LEU A 26 31.80 6.99 27.77
N ALA A 27 32.05 8.10 27.10
CA ALA A 27 31.54 8.48 25.81
C ALA A 27 31.96 7.51 24.68
N GLY A 28 31.00 7.07 23.93
CA GLY A 28 31.19 6.40 22.66
C GLY A 28 29.85 6.36 21.94
N SER A 29 29.66 7.22 20.94
CA SER A 29 28.47 7.24 20.08
C SER A 29 28.37 5.92 19.31
N ALA A 30 27.80 4.89 19.94
CA ALA A 30 27.35 3.71 19.27
C ALA A 30 25.87 3.93 18.96
N THR A 31 25.56 4.23 17.71
CA THR A 31 24.21 4.14 17.15
C THR A 31 23.72 2.73 17.36
N VAL A 32 22.93 2.51 18.39
CA VAL A 32 22.23 1.25 18.61
C VAL A 32 21.15 1.15 17.51
N ARG A 33 21.52 0.47 16.45
CA ARG A 33 20.62 0.02 15.40
C ARG A 33 19.80 -1.12 16.00
N ALA A 34 18.71 -0.78 16.69
CA ALA A 34 17.69 -1.76 17.07
C ALA A 34 16.96 -2.18 15.79
N LYS A 35 17.56 -3.09 15.02
CA LYS A 35 16.85 -3.87 14.03
C LYS A 35 15.92 -4.75 14.83
N SER A 36 14.62 -4.45 14.80
CA SER A 36 13.60 -5.43 15.17
C SER A 36 13.81 -6.63 14.24
N GLU A 37 14.52 -7.65 14.73
CA GLU A 37 14.66 -8.91 14.00
C GLU A 37 13.29 -9.59 14.01
N ARG A 38 12.50 -9.30 12.96
CA ARG A 38 11.39 -10.17 12.61
C ARG A 38 11.94 -11.59 12.49
N LYS A 39 11.43 -12.55 13.28
CA LYS A 39 11.79 -13.95 13.12
C LYS A 39 11.47 -14.36 11.69
N LYS A 40 12.49 -14.41 10.83
CA LYS A 40 12.38 -14.97 9.48
C LYS A 40 12.04 -16.45 9.66
N GLY A 41 10.80 -16.85 9.39
CA GLY A 41 10.47 -18.26 9.49
C GLY A 41 9.07 -18.68 9.09
N THR A 42 8.05 -17.85 9.23
CA THR A 42 6.66 -18.28 8.98
C THR A 42 5.79 -17.27 8.24
N ASP A 43 6.17 -16.00 8.18
CA ASP A 43 5.40 -14.95 7.51
C ASP A 43 5.98 -14.67 6.13
N PRO A 44 5.28 -15.05 5.04
CA PRO A 44 5.77 -14.85 3.68
C PRO A 44 5.57 -13.42 3.16
N PHE A 45 4.77 -12.59 3.84
CA PHE A 45 4.39 -11.28 3.36
C PHE A 45 5.48 -10.24 3.62
N ARG A 46 5.53 -9.25 2.72
CA ARG A 46 6.28 -8.00 2.90
C ARG A 46 5.31 -6.90 3.29
N TYR A 47 5.73 -6.02 4.20
CA TYR A 47 4.92 -4.93 4.70
C TYR A 47 5.44 -3.60 4.19
N CYS A 48 4.54 -2.86 3.58
CA CYS A 48 4.77 -1.55 3.01
C CYS A 48 4.05 -0.48 3.84
N LEU A 49 4.67 0.68 4.01
CA LEU A 49 4.00 1.86 4.57
C LEU A 49 3.57 2.77 3.42
N ASN A 50 2.26 2.89 3.20
CA ASN A 50 1.71 3.95 2.37
C ASN A 50 1.76 5.27 3.17
N MET A 51 2.33 6.29 2.56
CA MET A 51 2.59 7.57 3.25
C MET A 51 1.32 8.36 3.57
N SER A 52 0.15 7.95 3.06
CA SER A 52 -1.15 8.46 3.52
C SER A 52 -1.35 8.25 5.03
N THR A 53 -0.87 7.10 5.54
CA THR A 53 -1.01 6.68 6.94
C THR A 53 -0.37 7.66 7.92
N ILE A 54 0.74 8.29 7.54
CA ILE A 54 1.48 9.24 8.39
C ILE A 54 1.42 10.69 7.88
N ARG A 55 0.53 10.98 6.94
CA ARG A 55 0.41 12.32 6.33
C ARG A 55 0.09 13.43 7.33
N GLY A 56 -0.59 13.08 8.43
CA GLY A 56 -0.93 14.00 9.50
C GLY A 56 0.28 14.51 10.30
N GLN A 57 1.42 13.86 10.17
CA GLN A 57 2.68 14.22 10.82
C GLN A 57 3.47 15.32 10.07
N ASP A 58 3.00 15.70 8.88
CA ASP A 58 3.61 16.73 8.01
C ASP A 58 5.12 16.60 7.83
N LEU A 59 5.57 15.37 7.65
CA LEU A 59 6.99 15.05 7.47
C LEU A 59 7.47 15.40 6.06
N SER A 60 8.75 15.74 5.93
CA SER A 60 9.41 15.75 4.62
C SER A 60 9.49 14.33 4.04
N VAL A 61 9.67 14.20 2.73
CA VAL A 61 9.87 12.89 2.07
C VAL A 61 11.00 12.08 2.72
N THR A 62 12.11 12.72 3.07
CA THR A 62 13.22 12.08 3.77
C THR A 62 12.85 11.65 5.19
N GLY A 63 12.03 12.45 5.89
CA GLY A 63 11.50 12.11 7.21
C GLY A 63 10.55 10.91 7.17
N GLU A 64 9.71 10.81 6.15
CA GLU A 64 8.84 9.65 5.92
C GLU A 64 9.64 8.35 5.72
N VAL A 65 10.71 8.42 4.92
CA VAL A 65 11.65 7.28 4.73
C VAL A 65 12.28 6.85 6.06
N ASP A 66 12.74 7.83 6.87
CA ASP A 66 13.35 7.53 8.16
C ASP A 66 12.38 6.87 9.14
N VAL A 67 11.13 7.34 9.17
CA VAL A 67 10.09 6.75 10.03
C VAL A 67 9.79 5.32 9.60
N ALA A 68 9.58 5.08 8.30
CA ALA A 68 9.31 3.74 7.78
C ALA A 68 10.46 2.77 8.07
N GLY A 69 11.70 3.19 7.84
CA GLY A 69 12.89 2.38 8.10
C GLY A 69 13.09 2.07 9.57
N LYS A 70 12.89 3.06 10.47
CA LYS A 70 12.96 2.86 11.92
C LYS A 70 11.85 1.97 12.46
N ALA A 71 10.66 2.06 11.87
CA ALA A 71 9.52 1.21 12.23
C ALA A 71 9.68 -0.24 11.75
N GLY A 72 10.64 -0.54 10.88
CA GLY A 72 10.95 -1.89 10.42
C GLY A 72 10.07 -2.38 9.26
N TYR A 73 9.50 -1.48 8.48
CA TYR A 73 8.85 -1.84 7.23
C TYR A 73 9.85 -2.40 6.22
N ASP A 74 9.36 -3.18 5.26
CA ASP A 74 10.16 -3.72 4.15
C ASP A 74 10.15 -2.78 2.94
N ALA A 75 9.12 -1.92 2.86
CA ALA A 75 8.89 -1.07 1.70
C ALA A 75 8.13 0.21 2.05
N ILE A 76 8.09 1.13 1.09
CA ILE A 76 7.30 2.35 1.14
C ILE A 76 6.47 2.52 -0.13
N GLU A 77 5.38 3.26 0.00
CA GLU A 77 4.51 3.71 -1.08
C GLU A 77 4.28 5.22 -0.96
N PRO A 78 5.16 6.03 -1.57
CA PRO A 78 5.09 7.49 -1.50
C PRO A 78 4.00 8.07 -2.40
N TRP A 79 3.65 9.33 -2.15
CA TRP A 79 2.76 10.11 -2.99
C TRP A 79 3.55 10.92 -4.02
N LEU A 80 3.16 10.85 -5.30
CA LEU A 80 3.83 11.54 -6.41
C LEU A 80 3.88 13.06 -6.21
N GLY A 81 2.81 13.65 -5.66
CA GLY A 81 2.79 15.09 -5.36
C GLY A 81 3.97 15.50 -4.48
N LYS A 82 4.20 14.75 -3.41
CA LYS A 82 5.30 15.00 -2.45
C LYS A 82 6.68 14.77 -3.06
N LEU A 83 6.83 13.73 -3.89
CA LEU A 83 8.07 13.46 -4.63
C LEU A 83 8.38 14.57 -5.64
N ASN A 84 7.36 15.04 -6.37
CA ASN A 84 7.49 16.15 -7.31
C ASN A 84 7.90 17.45 -6.60
N ASP A 85 7.31 17.75 -5.44
CA ASP A 85 7.66 18.94 -4.65
C ASP A 85 9.08 18.83 -4.08
N TYR A 86 9.50 17.65 -3.61
CA TYR A 86 10.87 17.39 -3.19
C TYR A 86 11.86 17.68 -4.33
N LYS A 87 11.59 17.16 -5.54
CA LYS A 87 12.43 17.39 -6.72
C LYS A 87 12.45 18.88 -7.13
N LYS A 88 11.31 19.55 -7.15
CA LYS A 88 11.20 20.99 -7.46
C LYS A 88 11.96 21.85 -6.44
N GLY A 89 11.97 21.44 -5.17
CA GLY A 89 12.73 22.07 -4.09
C GLY A 89 14.24 21.82 -4.16
N GLY A 90 14.76 21.18 -5.21
CA GLY A 90 16.18 20.89 -5.40
C GLY A 90 16.63 19.56 -4.77
N GLY A 91 15.70 18.71 -4.32
CA GLY A 91 16.00 17.40 -3.78
C GLY A 91 16.55 16.45 -4.85
N SER A 92 17.59 15.69 -4.49
CA SER A 92 18.23 14.71 -5.36
C SER A 92 17.51 13.35 -5.26
N LEU A 93 16.93 12.87 -6.36
CA LEU A 93 16.31 11.53 -6.41
C LEU A 93 17.35 10.42 -6.17
N LYS A 94 18.58 10.61 -6.62
CA LYS A 94 19.68 9.66 -6.38
C LYS A 94 19.99 9.54 -4.88
N ASP A 95 20.02 10.67 -4.15
CA ASP A 95 20.29 10.65 -2.72
C ASP A 95 19.08 10.11 -1.94
N LEU A 96 17.87 10.42 -2.39
CA LEU A 96 16.65 9.85 -1.82
C LEU A 96 16.62 8.33 -1.99
N ARG A 97 16.94 7.83 -3.19
CA ARG A 97 17.05 6.39 -3.46
C ARG A 97 18.08 5.74 -2.54
N ARG A 98 19.27 6.30 -2.43
CA ARG A 98 20.30 5.79 -1.50
C ARG A 98 19.79 5.75 -0.06
N ARG A 99 19.10 6.81 0.41
CA ARG A 99 18.52 6.84 1.75
C ARG A 99 17.49 5.73 1.97
N ILE A 100 16.64 5.45 0.99
CA ILE A 100 15.67 4.35 1.02
C ILE A 100 16.42 3.01 1.16
N GLU A 101 17.44 2.79 0.32
CA GLU A 101 18.27 1.58 0.33
C GLU A 101 19.06 1.42 1.64
N ASP A 102 19.61 2.52 2.20
CA ASP A 102 20.33 2.53 3.49
C ASP A 102 19.45 2.10 4.67
N HIS A 103 18.14 2.36 4.60
CA HIS A 103 17.14 1.85 5.55
C HIS A 103 16.71 0.40 5.27
N GLY A 104 17.19 -0.22 4.19
CA GLY A 104 16.78 -1.55 3.74
C GLY A 104 15.36 -1.59 3.17
N LEU A 105 14.84 -0.42 2.77
CA LEU A 105 13.53 -0.28 2.16
C LEU A 105 13.60 -0.41 0.64
N THR A 106 12.45 -0.75 0.04
CA THR A 106 12.21 -0.63 -1.41
C THR A 106 11.01 0.28 -1.67
N VAL A 107 10.92 0.86 -2.87
CA VAL A 107 9.67 1.50 -3.33
C VAL A 107 8.87 0.44 -4.09
N GLU A 108 7.76 -0.02 -3.53
CA GLU A 108 6.96 -1.08 -4.16
C GLU A 108 5.92 -0.52 -5.13
N SER A 109 5.31 0.59 -4.78
CA SER A 109 4.33 1.31 -5.58
C SER A 109 4.40 2.80 -5.22
N ALA A 110 3.59 3.63 -5.86
CA ALA A 110 3.39 5.02 -5.50
C ALA A 110 1.97 5.47 -5.85
N ILE A 111 1.45 6.42 -5.07
CA ILE A 111 0.12 6.98 -5.29
C ILE A 111 0.21 8.16 -6.24
N GLY A 112 -0.46 8.02 -7.39
CA GLY A 112 -0.61 9.05 -8.42
C GLY A 112 -2.05 9.14 -8.90
N PHE A 113 -2.40 10.26 -9.52
CA PHE A 113 -3.78 10.55 -9.93
C PHE A 113 -3.87 10.96 -11.40
N ALA A 114 -3.00 10.42 -12.25
CA ALA A 114 -3.01 10.67 -13.68
C ALA A 114 -4.37 10.30 -14.29
N ARG A 115 -4.94 11.19 -15.09
CA ARG A 115 -6.30 11.03 -15.66
C ARG A 115 -6.29 10.18 -16.92
N TRP A 116 -5.80 8.96 -16.82
CA TRP A 116 -5.63 8.02 -17.94
C TRP A 116 -6.96 7.50 -18.51
N ILE A 117 -8.00 7.40 -17.66
CA ILE A 117 -9.27 6.71 -17.96
C ILE A 117 -10.35 7.62 -18.57
N VAL A 118 -10.24 8.94 -18.41
CA VAL A 118 -11.32 9.89 -18.76
C VAL A 118 -11.67 9.88 -20.24
N ASP A 119 -12.94 10.17 -20.57
CA ASP A 119 -13.44 10.19 -21.98
C ASP A 119 -12.94 11.40 -22.77
N ASP A 120 -12.70 12.53 -22.13
CA ASP A 120 -12.18 13.72 -22.79
C ASP A 120 -10.74 13.47 -23.27
N ASP A 121 -10.57 13.45 -24.59
CA ASP A 121 -9.29 13.14 -25.25
C ASP A 121 -8.16 14.08 -24.85
N LYS A 122 -8.45 15.36 -24.65
CA LYS A 122 -7.42 16.35 -24.26
C LYS A 122 -6.98 16.16 -22.83
N GLN A 123 -7.90 15.88 -21.93
CA GLN A 123 -7.58 15.59 -20.53
C GLN A 123 -6.84 14.26 -20.40
N ARG A 124 -7.27 13.25 -21.17
CA ARG A 124 -6.61 11.93 -21.19
C ARG A 124 -5.18 12.03 -21.74
N ALA A 125 -4.97 12.76 -22.83
CA ALA A 125 -3.63 12.98 -23.36
C ALA A 125 -2.70 13.65 -22.33
N LYS A 126 -3.19 14.67 -21.61
CA LYS A 126 -2.43 15.29 -20.50
C LYS A 126 -2.17 14.30 -19.36
N GLY A 127 -3.14 13.46 -19.02
CA GLY A 127 -2.99 12.42 -18.00
C GLY A 127 -1.95 11.37 -18.40
N ILE A 128 -1.90 10.96 -19.65
CA ILE A 128 -0.86 10.04 -20.15
C ILE A 128 0.54 10.67 -20.06
N GLU A 129 0.70 11.93 -20.42
CA GLU A 129 1.98 12.63 -20.27
C GLU A 129 2.36 12.84 -18.78
N GLU A 130 1.39 13.03 -17.90
CA GLU A 130 1.59 13.02 -16.44
C GLU A 130 2.08 11.66 -15.98
N ALA A 131 1.39 10.57 -16.34
CA ALA A 131 1.76 9.20 -15.99
C ALA A 131 3.19 8.84 -16.44
N LYS A 132 3.59 9.25 -17.67
CA LYS A 132 4.97 9.06 -18.16
C LYS A 132 5.98 9.72 -17.25
N ARG A 133 5.80 11.00 -16.94
CA ARG A 133 6.72 11.76 -16.05
C ARG A 133 6.79 11.16 -14.67
N ASP A 134 5.65 10.69 -14.13
CA ASP A 134 5.57 10.08 -12.83
C ASP A 134 6.29 8.72 -12.80
N MET A 135 6.08 7.89 -13.82
CA MET A 135 6.79 6.61 -13.96
C MET A 135 8.30 6.81 -14.17
N ASP A 136 8.73 7.80 -14.96
CA ASP A 136 10.16 8.15 -15.12
C ASP A 136 10.80 8.58 -13.79
N LEU A 137 10.08 9.35 -12.97
CA LEU A 137 10.54 9.72 -11.64
C LEU A 137 10.67 8.49 -10.74
N LEU A 138 9.68 7.61 -10.77
CA LEU A 138 9.64 6.39 -9.97
C LEU A 138 10.72 5.39 -10.39
N ALA A 139 11.00 5.24 -11.67
CA ALA A 139 12.11 4.40 -12.16
C ALA A 139 13.46 4.84 -11.59
N GLN A 140 13.69 6.16 -11.43
CA GLN A 140 14.91 6.69 -10.81
C GLN A 140 15.03 6.33 -9.33
N LEU A 141 13.89 6.11 -8.65
CA LEU A 141 13.84 5.63 -7.25
C LEU A 141 13.87 4.10 -7.15
N GLY A 142 13.86 3.38 -8.27
CA GLY A 142 13.79 1.93 -8.30
C GLY A 142 12.43 1.35 -7.94
N ALA A 143 11.37 2.15 -8.10
CA ALA A 143 10.00 1.71 -7.89
C ALA A 143 9.60 0.65 -8.92
N LYS A 144 8.75 -0.28 -8.51
CA LYS A 144 8.26 -1.36 -9.38
C LYS A 144 6.94 -1.04 -10.04
N ARG A 145 6.09 -0.27 -9.35
CA ARG A 145 4.68 -0.06 -9.71
C ARG A 145 4.24 1.36 -9.43
N ILE A 146 3.07 1.69 -9.97
CA ILE A 146 2.34 2.93 -9.70
C ILE A 146 0.84 2.62 -9.68
N ALA A 147 0.09 3.23 -8.79
CA ALA A 147 -1.36 3.18 -8.78
C ALA A 147 -1.95 3.83 -10.04
N ALA A 148 -2.93 3.19 -10.65
CA ALA A 148 -3.70 3.69 -11.79
C ALA A 148 -5.20 3.74 -11.44
N PRO A 149 -5.61 4.67 -10.55
CA PRO A 149 -6.99 4.82 -10.14
C PRO A 149 -7.88 5.42 -11.24
N PRO A 150 -9.22 5.36 -11.10
CA PRO A 150 -10.17 6.02 -11.99
C PRO A 150 -10.22 7.55 -11.76
N ALA A 151 -9.06 8.19 -11.66
CA ALA A 151 -8.91 9.60 -11.35
C ALA A 151 -9.53 10.49 -12.44
N GLY A 152 -10.38 11.43 -12.01
CA GLY A 152 -11.04 12.38 -12.90
C GLY A 152 -12.24 11.84 -13.68
N ALA A 153 -12.55 10.55 -13.61
CA ALA A 153 -13.78 10.00 -14.16
C ALA A 153 -14.99 10.49 -13.33
N ARG A 154 -15.90 11.21 -13.98
CA ARG A 154 -17.08 11.79 -13.33
C ARG A 154 -18.38 11.00 -13.56
N GLY A 155 -18.32 9.97 -14.38
CA GLY A 155 -19.42 9.09 -14.75
C GLY A 155 -18.91 7.70 -15.05
N THR A 156 -19.79 6.85 -15.58
CA THR A 156 -19.42 5.50 -16.01
C THR A 156 -18.66 5.60 -17.33
N VAL A 157 -17.44 5.14 -17.33
CA VAL A 157 -16.62 4.92 -18.54
C VAL A 157 -16.92 3.52 -19.05
N ASP A 158 -17.04 3.37 -20.37
CA ASP A 158 -17.21 2.06 -21.00
C ASP A 158 -16.03 1.14 -20.63
N PRO A 159 -16.26 -0.07 -20.10
CA PRO A 159 -15.20 -0.94 -19.62
C PRO A 159 -14.22 -1.38 -20.73
N MET A 160 -14.70 -1.55 -21.99
CA MET A 160 -13.80 -1.89 -23.11
C MET A 160 -12.92 -0.71 -23.49
N ALA A 161 -13.48 0.51 -23.52
CA ALA A 161 -12.67 1.72 -23.74
C ALA A 161 -11.65 1.92 -22.60
N ALA A 162 -12.04 1.61 -21.36
CA ALA A 162 -11.10 1.62 -20.22
C ALA A 162 -9.99 0.58 -20.39
N ALA A 163 -10.28 -0.62 -20.87
CA ALA A 163 -9.30 -1.68 -21.14
C ALA A 163 -8.29 -1.27 -22.22
N GLU A 164 -8.75 -0.68 -23.32
CA GLU A 164 -7.87 -0.15 -24.35
C GLU A 164 -6.92 0.95 -23.84
N ARG A 165 -7.45 1.83 -22.96
CA ARG A 165 -6.68 2.91 -22.32
C ARG A 165 -5.67 2.35 -21.33
N TYR A 166 -6.07 1.35 -20.54
CA TYR A 166 -5.19 0.68 -19.59
C TYR A 166 -4.08 -0.08 -20.31
N ARG A 167 -4.38 -0.76 -21.44
CA ARG A 167 -3.36 -1.39 -22.28
C ARG A 167 -2.28 -0.39 -22.71
N LYS A 168 -2.68 0.79 -23.22
CA LYS A 168 -1.73 1.84 -23.60
C LYS A 168 -0.87 2.31 -22.43
N LEU A 169 -1.47 2.41 -21.26
CA LEU A 169 -0.73 2.78 -20.05
C LEU A 169 0.28 1.71 -19.64
N LEU A 170 -0.08 0.42 -19.77
CA LEU A 170 0.82 -0.71 -19.54
C LEU A 170 1.98 -0.77 -20.55
N GLU A 171 1.71 -0.52 -21.82
CA GLU A 171 2.74 -0.43 -22.87
C GLU A 171 3.79 0.64 -22.52
N ILE A 172 3.35 1.83 -22.09
CA ILE A 172 4.23 2.90 -21.60
C ILE A 172 5.00 2.46 -20.35
N GLY A 173 4.32 1.80 -19.42
CA GLY A 173 4.94 1.29 -18.19
C GLY A 173 6.03 0.25 -18.47
N ALA A 174 5.81 -0.62 -19.45
CA ALA A 174 6.79 -1.62 -19.90
C ALA A 174 8.05 -0.98 -20.50
N GLU A 175 7.90 0.11 -21.29
CA GLU A 175 9.03 0.86 -21.84
C GLU A 175 9.88 1.53 -20.74
N ILE A 176 9.25 2.02 -19.67
CA ILE A 176 9.90 2.75 -18.58
C ILE A 176 10.42 1.79 -17.49
N GLY A 177 9.79 0.62 -17.34
CA GLY A 177 10.11 -0.35 -16.30
C GLY A 177 9.33 -0.14 -15.00
N VAL A 178 8.17 0.52 -15.04
CA VAL A 178 7.25 0.73 -13.91
C VAL A 178 5.85 0.31 -14.29
N VAL A 179 5.28 -0.67 -13.59
CA VAL A 179 3.98 -1.26 -13.94
C VAL A 179 2.82 -0.44 -13.34
N PRO A 180 1.94 0.16 -14.16
CA PRO A 180 0.71 0.74 -13.63
C PRO A 180 -0.26 -0.37 -13.21
N GLN A 181 -0.71 -0.32 -11.95
CA GLN A 181 -1.68 -1.25 -11.38
C GLN A 181 -3.07 -0.65 -11.43
N ILE A 182 -4.04 -1.36 -12.03
CA ILE A 182 -5.43 -0.86 -12.02
C ILE A 182 -5.95 -0.83 -10.59
N GLU A 183 -6.32 0.35 -10.11
CA GLU A 183 -6.84 0.55 -8.77
C GLU A 183 -8.35 0.70 -8.79
N MET A 184 -9.00 0.02 -7.85
CA MET A 184 -10.43 0.11 -7.65
C MET A 184 -10.74 1.07 -6.50
N TRP A 185 -11.66 2.02 -6.73
CA TRP A 185 -12.20 2.88 -5.67
C TRP A 185 -13.66 2.53 -5.41
N GLY A 186 -13.94 1.93 -4.26
CA GLY A 186 -15.31 1.57 -3.87
C GLY A 186 -16.26 2.76 -3.95
N GLY A 187 -17.36 2.58 -4.67
CA GLY A 187 -18.32 3.65 -4.95
C GLY A 187 -18.03 4.49 -6.20
N ASN A 188 -16.88 4.31 -6.87
CA ASN A 188 -16.62 4.95 -8.15
C ASN A 188 -17.51 4.34 -9.25
N PRO A 189 -18.16 5.14 -10.11
CA PRO A 189 -19.07 4.62 -11.13
C PRO A 189 -18.37 3.85 -12.26
N SER A 190 -17.08 4.06 -12.48
CA SER A 190 -16.30 3.39 -13.54
C SER A 190 -15.56 2.15 -13.04
N ILE A 191 -14.78 2.26 -11.94
CA ILE A 191 -14.03 1.15 -11.37
C ILE A 191 -14.35 1.06 -9.87
N GLY A 192 -15.60 0.75 -9.53
CA GLY A 192 -16.09 0.67 -8.17
C GLY A 192 -16.15 -0.74 -7.58
N ARG A 193 -15.88 -1.77 -8.36
CA ARG A 193 -15.96 -3.19 -7.96
C ARG A 193 -14.73 -3.96 -8.42
N VAL A 194 -14.35 -4.98 -7.64
CA VAL A 194 -13.27 -5.92 -8.01
C VAL A 194 -13.52 -6.51 -9.41
N SER A 195 -14.76 -6.97 -9.68
CA SER A 195 -15.10 -7.56 -10.98
C SER A 195 -14.87 -6.63 -12.17
N THR A 196 -15.15 -5.33 -12.01
CA THR A 196 -14.94 -4.34 -13.08
C THR A 196 -13.45 -4.09 -13.30
N ALA A 197 -12.65 -3.95 -12.23
CA ALA A 197 -11.21 -3.78 -12.35
C ALA A 197 -10.56 -4.99 -13.03
N ILE A 198 -10.95 -6.20 -12.65
CA ILE A 198 -10.43 -7.45 -13.22
C ILE A 198 -10.88 -7.62 -14.67
N TYR A 199 -12.12 -7.29 -15.00
CA TYR A 199 -12.58 -7.28 -16.39
C TYR A 199 -11.71 -6.39 -17.27
N ILE A 200 -11.46 -5.15 -16.85
CA ILE A 200 -10.61 -4.19 -17.57
C ILE A 200 -9.17 -4.75 -17.70
N ALA A 201 -8.63 -5.34 -16.64
CA ALA A 201 -7.29 -5.92 -16.66
C ALA A 201 -7.18 -7.11 -17.64
N ILE A 202 -8.19 -7.96 -17.72
CA ILE A 202 -8.26 -9.09 -18.66
C ILE A 202 -8.36 -8.58 -20.10
N GLU A 203 -9.28 -7.66 -20.37
CA GLU A 203 -9.53 -7.14 -21.72
C GLU A 203 -8.39 -6.24 -22.23
N ALA A 204 -7.57 -5.68 -21.33
CA ALA A 204 -6.35 -5.00 -21.72
C ALA A 204 -5.36 -5.94 -22.43
N GLY A 205 -5.39 -7.25 -22.12
CA GLY A 205 -4.61 -8.27 -22.82
C GLY A 205 -3.10 -8.04 -22.77
N HIS A 206 -2.59 -7.52 -21.67
CA HIS A 206 -1.16 -7.22 -21.48
C HIS A 206 -0.56 -8.12 -20.40
N PRO A 207 0.66 -8.67 -20.56
CA PRO A 207 1.26 -9.59 -19.60
C PRO A 207 1.48 -9.00 -18.21
N ASP A 208 1.68 -7.69 -18.11
CA ASP A 208 1.89 -6.98 -16.84
C ASP A 208 0.59 -6.46 -16.21
N ALA A 209 -0.58 -6.75 -16.81
CA ALA A 209 -1.86 -6.34 -16.23
C ALA A 209 -2.01 -6.95 -14.83
N CYS A 210 -2.26 -6.09 -13.85
CA CYS A 210 -2.41 -6.47 -12.45
C CYS A 210 -3.36 -5.52 -11.71
N PHE A 211 -3.80 -5.95 -10.54
CA PHE A 211 -4.82 -5.31 -9.74
C PHE A 211 -4.20 -4.77 -8.44
N LEU A 212 -4.44 -3.51 -8.16
CA LEU A 212 -4.22 -2.92 -6.85
C LEU A 212 -5.53 -3.01 -6.06
N GLY A 213 -5.63 -4.03 -5.23
CA GLY A 213 -6.77 -4.25 -4.36
C GLY A 213 -6.65 -3.46 -3.05
N ASP A 214 -7.77 -3.35 -2.35
CA ASP A 214 -7.88 -2.64 -1.08
C ASP A 214 -9.02 -3.24 -0.25
N VAL A 215 -8.78 -3.46 1.03
CA VAL A 215 -9.80 -4.07 1.93
C VAL A 215 -11.03 -3.17 2.06
N TYR A 216 -10.82 -1.89 2.38
CA TYR A 216 -11.92 -0.93 2.53
C TYR A 216 -12.67 -0.72 1.22
N HIS A 217 -11.96 -0.52 0.11
CA HIS A 217 -12.61 -0.31 -1.18
C HIS A 217 -13.36 -1.55 -1.67
N THR A 218 -12.88 -2.76 -1.38
CA THR A 218 -13.61 -4.00 -1.67
C THR A 218 -14.95 -4.01 -0.96
N TYR A 219 -14.98 -3.69 0.33
CA TYR A 219 -16.20 -3.56 1.12
C TYR A 219 -17.08 -2.41 0.60
N LYS A 220 -16.51 -1.19 0.48
CA LYS A 220 -17.25 0.01 0.04
C LYS A 220 -17.87 -0.14 -1.33
N GLY A 221 -17.22 -0.88 -2.23
CA GLY A 221 -17.72 -1.22 -3.57
C GLY A 221 -18.76 -2.35 -3.57
N GLY A 222 -19.04 -2.98 -2.44
CA GLY A 222 -19.96 -4.11 -2.33
C GLY A 222 -19.46 -5.37 -3.04
N SER A 223 -18.15 -5.55 -3.18
CA SER A 223 -17.55 -6.79 -3.65
C SER A 223 -17.37 -7.77 -2.49
N ASP A 224 -17.54 -9.07 -2.77
CA ASP A 224 -17.26 -10.11 -1.81
C ASP A 224 -15.77 -10.47 -1.83
N PHE A 225 -15.16 -10.65 -0.65
CA PHE A 225 -13.75 -11.06 -0.51
C PHE A 225 -13.48 -12.46 -1.06
N GLU A 226 -14.50 -13.35 -1.11
CA GLU A 226 -14.35 -14.67 -1.73
C GLU A 226 -13.96 -14.56 -3.21
N GLY A 227 -14.38 -13.50 -3.89
CA GLY A 227 -13.98 -13.22 -5.28
C GLY A 227 -12.47 -13.06 -5.48
N LEU A 228 -11.73 -12.65 -4.46
CA LEU A 228 -10.27 -12.53 -4.51
C LEU A 228 -9.59 -13.89 -4.68
N LYS A 229 -10.21 -14.99 -4.24
CA LYS A 229 -9.71 -16.36 -4.40
C LYS A 229 -9.74 -16.87 -5.86
N MET A 230 -10.36 -16.13 -6.77
CA MET A 230 -10.29 -16.40 -8.20
C MET A 230 -9.05 -15.80 -8.88
N LEU A 231 -8.29 -14.95 -8.16
CA LEU A 231 -7.17 -14.20 -8.69
C LEU A 231 -5.85 -14.89 -8.32
N GLY A 232 -5.01 -15.11 -9.34
CA GLY A 232 -3.67 -15.69 -9.13
C GLY A 232 -2.60 -14.65 -8.74
N PRO A 233 -1.34 -15.11 -8.51
CA PRO A 233 -0.23 -14.25 -8.11
C PRO A 233 0.06 -13.09 -9.08
N GLN A 234 -0.20 -13.28 -10.39
CA GLN A 234 0.00 -12.24 -11.40
C GLN A 234 -0.93 -11.04 -11.16
N ALA A 235 -2.16 -11.29 -10.77
CA ALA A 235 -3.14 -10.23 -10.49
C ALA A 235 -2.90 -9.58 -9.11
N LEU A 236 -2.48 -10.37 -8.11
CA LEU A 236 -2.37 -9.95 -6.71
C LEU A 236 -0.90 -9.75 -6.31
N GLN A 237 -0.32 -8.61 -6.70
CA GLN A 237 1.09 -8.32 -6.41
C GLN A 237 1.29 -7.28 -5.30
N HIS A 238 0.31 -6.39 -5.13
CA HIS A 238 0.30 -5.32 -4.14
C HIS A 238 -1.15 -5.13 -3.66
N PHE A 239 -1.34 -4.85 -2.37
CA PHE A 239 -2.68 -4.75 -1.78
C PHE A 239 -2.68 -3.69 -0.68
N HIS A 240 -3.58 -2.72 -0.74
CA HIS A 240 -3.78 -1.74 0.33
C HIS A 240 -4.42 -2.44 1.53
N TRP A 241 -3.68 -2.42 2.62
CA TRP A 241 -3.97 -3.18 3.83
C TRP A 241 -4.49 -2.26 4.91
N ASN A 242 -5.77 -2.38 5.20
CA ASN A 242 -6.51 -1.60 6.17
C ASN A 242 -7.66 -2.43 6.70
N ASP A 243 -8.50 -1.83 7.53
CA ASP A 243 -9.75 -2.40 8.03
C ASP A 243 -10.80 -1.30 8.11
N TYR A 244 -12.03 -1.66 8.44
CA TYR A 244 -13.15 -0.73 8.55
C TYR A 244 -14.03 -1.11 9.74
N PRO A 245 -14.57 -0.11 10.50
CA PRO A 245 -15.44 -0.36 11.64
C PRO A 245 -16.86 -0.74 11.19
N ALA A 246 -17.66 -1.31 12.10
CA ALA A 246 -19.07 -1.60 11.86
C ALA A 246 -19.95 -0.32 11.76
N ASP A 247 -19.51 0.75 12.38
CA ASP A 247 -20.14 2.08 12.36
C ASP A 247 -19.10 3.12 12.00
N PRO A 248 -19.37 3.98 10.99
CA PRO A 248 -20.62 4.19 10.26
C PRO A 248 -20.97 3.07 9.28
N PRO A 249 -22.27 2.91 8.88
CA PRO A 249 -22.71 1.91 7.92
C PRO A 249 -22.17 2.16 6.51
N LEU A 250 -22.27 1.16 5.63
CA LEU A 250 -21.67 1.14 4.29
C LEU A 250 -21.96 2.37 3.44
N ASP A 251 -23.16 2.92 3.51
CA ASP A 251 -23.59 4.09 2.74
C ASP A 251 -22.97 5.39 3.25
N LYS A 252 -22.51 5.44 4.50
CA LYS A 252 -21.95 6.62 5.17
C LYS A 252 -20.44 6.56 5.41
N ILE A 253 -19.88 5.36 5.50
CA ILE A 253 -18.47 5.16 5.78
C ILE A 253 -17.59 5.83 4.70
N GLY A 254 -16.52 6.50 5.11
CA GLY A 254 -15.56 7.18 4.25
C GLY A 254 -14.12 6.74 4.52
N ASP A 255 -13.19 7.20 3.69
CA ASP A 255 -11.75 6.87 3.82
C ASP A 255 -11.17 7.21 5.20
N GLY A 256 -11.68 8.30 5.81
CA GLY A 256 -11.27 8.74 7.14
C GLY A 256 -11.70 7.82 8.29
N ASP A 257 -12.57 6.84 8.02
CA ASP A 257 -13.05 5.89 9.03
C ASP A 257 -12.24 4.59 9.04
N ARG A 258 -11.31 4.40 8.08
CA ARG A 258 -10.43 3.23 8.05
C ARG A 258 -9.67 3.08 9.36
N VAL A 259 -9.49 1.85 9.81
CA VAL A 259 -8.76 1.50 11.03
C VAL A 259 -7.61 0.53 10.72
N TYR A 260 -6.76 0.26 11.69
CA TYR A 260 -5.69 -0.73 11.51
C TYR A 260 -6.26 -2.12 11.23
N PRO A 261 -5.57 -2.93 10.41
CA PRO A 261 -5.97 -4.31 10.15
C PRO A 261 -6.14 -5.12 11.44
N GLY A 262 -7.34 -5.66 11.65
CA GLY A 262 -7.73 -6.39 12.85
C GLY A 262 -8.43 -5.56 13.92
N ASP A 263 -8.50 -4.23 13.78
CA ASP A 263 -9.26 -3.35 14.69
C ASP A 263 -10.70 -3.11 14.24
N GLY A 264 -11.07 -3.62 13.06
CA GLY A 264 -12.39 -3.49 12.45
C GLY A 264 -13.15 -4.81 12.36
N ILE A 265 -13.99 -4.90 11.34
CA ILE A 265 -14.85 -6.07 11.07
C ILE A 265 -14.52 -6.79 9.77
N ALA A 266 -13.48 -6.36 9.04
CA ALA A 266 -13.07 -7.06 7.82
C ALA A 266 -12.59 -8.48 8.15
N PRO A 267 -12.85 -9.47 7.29
CA PRO A 267 -12.40 -10.85 7.47
C PRO A 267 -10.90 -11.01 7.17
N ILE A 268 -10.06 -10.22 7.85
CA ILE A 268 -8.61 -10.08 7.61
C ILE A 268 -7.92 -11.45 7.52
N THR A 269 -8.22 -12.34 8.47
CA THR A 269 -7.63 -13.68 8.52
C THR A 269 -8.00 -14.52 7.30
N ASP A 270 -9.25 -14.41 6.83
CA ASP A 270 -9.73 -15.22 5.69
C ASP A 270 -9.23 -14.64 4.35
N ILE A 271 -9.03 -13.32 4.27
CA ILE A 271 -8.37 -12.68 3.12
C ILE A 271 -6.93 -13.21 3.00
N VAL A 272 -6.16 -13.20 4.08
CA VAL A 272 -4.78 -13.73 4.11
C VAL A 272 -4.74 -15.20 3.71
N LYS A 273 -5.63 -16.04 4.28
CA LYS A 273 -5.74 -17.44 3.90
C LYS A 273 -6.09 -17.60 2.42
N GLY A 274 -6.99 -16.76 1.91
CA GLY A 274 -7.38 -16.75 0.50
C GLY A 274 -6.21 -16.44 -0.42
N PHE A 275 -5.37 -15.47 -0.10
CA PHE A 275 -4.15 -15.18 -0.86
C PHE A 275 -3.22 -16.40 -0.90
N LEU A 276 -2.93 -17.00 0.25
CA LEU A 276 -2.06 -18.17 0.33
C LEU A 276 -2.63 -19.37 -0.41
N GLN A 277 -3.95 -19.57 -0.37
CA GLN A 277 -4.64 -20.64 -1.07
C GLN A 277 -4.45 -20.59 -2.59
N VAL A 278 -4.42 -19.38 -3.16
CA VAL A 278 -4.20 -19.19 -4.61
C VAL A 278 -2.73 -18.97 -4.96
N GLY A 279 -1.82 -19.14 -4.00
CA GLY A 279 -0.38 -18.98 -4.19
C GLY A 279 0.07 -17.52 -4.34
N ALA A 280 -0.79 -16.56 -3.98
CA ALA A 280 -0.45 -15.14 -4.02
C ALA A 280 0.17 -14.69 -2.69
N VAL A 281 1.23 -13.88 -2.79
CA VAL A 281 1.88 -13.24 -1.63
C VAL A 281 2.06 -11.76 -1.96
N PRO A 282 0.97 -10.96 -1.97
CA PRO A 282 1.06 -9.55 -2.26
C PRO A 282 1.90 -8.81 -1.21
N VAL A 283 2.48 -7.69 -1.60
CA VAL A 283 2.97 -6.71 -0.63
C VAL A 283 1.77 -6.06 0.04
N LEU A 284 1.71 -6.13 1.36
CA LEU A 284 0.64 -5.53 2.16
C LEU A 284 1.01 -4.10 2.53
N SER A 285 0.37 -3.13 1.91
CA SER A 285 0.66 -1.70 2.07
C SER A 285 -0.36 -1.05 3.01
N LEU A 286 0.09 -0.71 4.22
CA LEU A 286 -0.76 -0.06 5.22
C LEU A 286 -1.20 1.31 4.73
N GLU A 287 -2.48 1.46 4.40
CA GLU A 287 -3.05 2.69 3.90
C GLU A 287 -4.22 3.16 4.77
N LEU A 288 -3.99 4.22 5.55
CA LEU A 288 -5.00 4.83 6.42
C LEU A 288 -5.11 6.33 6.14
N PHE A 289 -6.34 6.84 6.34
CA PHE A 289 -6.66 8.26 6.23
C PHE A 289 -7.28 8.81 7.52
N ASN A 290 -7.28 8.01 8.57
CA ASN A 290 -7.90 8.33 9.85
C ASN A 290 -7.04 9.35 10.62
N LYS A 291 -7.63 10.50 10.95
CA LYS A 291 -6.95 11.60 11.67
C LYS A 291 -6.73 11.32 13.16
N LYS A 292 -7.21 10.18 13.67
CA LYS A 292 -7.01 9.79 15.06
C LYS A 292 -5.66 9.09 15.29
N TYR A 293 -4.95 8.75 14.22
CA TYR A 293 -3.66 8.05 14.23
C TYR A 293 -2.48 8.98 13.94
#